data_a4b8191a982666cfc1130b881e83c0c6
#
_entry.id   a4b8191a982666cfc1130b881e83c0c6
#
_cell.length_a   1.000
_cell.length_b   1.000
_cell.length_c   1.000
_cell.angle_alpha   90.00
_cell.angle_beta   90.00
_cell.angle_gamma   90.00
#
_symmetry.space_group_name_H-M   'P 1'
#
loop_
_entity.id
_entity.type
_entity.pdbx_description
1 polymer ?
#
loop_
_entity_poly.entity_id
_entity_poly.type
_entity_poly.pdbx_seq_one_letter_code
_entity_poly.pdbx_strand_id
1 'polypeptide(L)'
;MLNALLVTLILSASMAGCLESDEDEKVIRIAFKTQDDYDNPSANPQTLADFIAAQSGYAVELYPINSNIAAIEALRFGHADIAFLDGGAAWIAWQQHDFSAILADQKSDGTTSYTAQAWVLADSDIQSLEDLEGKDSCHTGWLKSAGMLMPMGYMINNGIVDVSGDADDISSLRTTIEEHLGNASIPESGDLYYSYSGAFRCMTEGVGDVAFGKTTSYEDHCEGNDWCLERDQYRPLEPAFGQVPSHPVMVNTETTSQEKIDVIVEAFLTLNTAEGGAEILDGVLNTPGISEVTTEGHLGSYSDAIGAIPGIAAYFDEKYDE
;
A
#
# COMPACT_ATOMS: atom_id res chain seq x y z
N MET A 1 58.72 65.38 -1.65
CA MET A 1 58.26 64.71 -0.44
C MET A 1 56.79 64.31 -0.72
N LEU A 2 56.59 63.06 -1.09
CA LEU A 2 55.26 62.59 -1.46
C LEU A 2 54.83 61.47 -0.45
N ASN A 3 53.85 61.74 0.40
CA ASN A 3 53.35 60.79 1.37
C ASN A 3 52.37 59.87 0.66
N ALA A 4 52.70 58.61 0.58
CA ALA A 4 51.75 57.54 0.14
C ALA A 4 50.94 57.11 1.33
N LEU A 5 49.65 57.30 1.26
CA LEU A 5 48.62 56.76 2.22
C LEU A 5 48.21 55.39 1.79
N LEU A 6 48.59 54.36 2.57
CA LEU A 6 48.19 52.99 2.37
C LEU A 6 46.80 52.80 2.98
N VAL A 7 45.75 52.61 2.15
CA VAL A 7 44.42 52.26 2.58
C VAL A 7 44.28 50.73 2.58
N THR A 8 44.25 50.14 3.77
CA THR A 8 43.99 48.69 3.94
C THR A 8 42.50 48.46 3.93
N LEU A 9 42.00 47.86 2.85
CA LEU A 9 40.60 47.43 2.73
C LEU A 9 40.46 46.08 3.44
N ILE A 10 39.80 46.07 4.60
CA ILE A 10 39.42 44.83 5.29
C ILE A 10 38.11 44.33 4.64
N LEU A 11 38.18 43.28 3.83
CA LEU A 11 37.00 42.51 3.39
C LEU A 11 36.54 41.64 4.58
N SER A 12 35.52 42.09 5.26
CA SER A 12 34.72 41.20 6.14
C SER A 12 33.82 40.32 5.28
N ALA A 13 34.26 39.08 5.07
CA ALA A 13 33.39 38.02 4.55
C ALA A 13 32.39 37.68 5.66
N SER A 14 31.15 38.20 5.56
CA SER A 14 30.03 37.71 6.31
C SER A 14 29.68 36.31 5.79
N MET A 15 30.08 35.28 6.53
CA MET A 15 29.48 33.97 6.41
C MET A 15 28.04 34.10 6.91
N ALA A 16 27.11 34.28 6.00
CA ALA A 16 25.69 33.96 6.25
C ALA A 16 25.62 32.44 6.24
N GLY A 17 25.94 31.82 7.40
CA GLY A 17 25.43 30.49 7.69
C GLY A 17 23.91 30.62 7.73
N CYS A 18 23.19 29.83 6.94
CA CYS A 18 21.80 29.57 7.16
C CYS A 18 21.73 28.95 8.57
N LEU A 19 21.26 29.73 9.53
CA LEU A 19 20.68 29.23 10.76
C LEU A 19 19.34 28.63 10.28
N GLU A 20 19.31 27.34 10.00
CA GLU A 20 18.07 26.61 10.16
C GLU A 20 17.60 26.88 11.58
N SER A 21 16.41 27.45 11.69
CA SER A 21 15.91 27.87 12.99
C SER A 21 15.53 26.61 13.76
N ASP A 22 15.91 26.50 15.04
CA ASP A 22 15.50 25.45 15.98
C ASP A 22 13.96 25.24 16.02
N GLU A 23 13.18 26.14 15.40
CA GLU A 23 11.74 26.07 15.29
C GLU A 23 11.27 25.09 14.19
N ASP A 24 11.99 24.95 13.07
CA ASP A 24 11.66 23.99 12.00
C ASP A 24 11.96 22.53 12.40
N GLU A 25 12.87 22.31 13.34
CA GLU A 25 13.16 20.96 13.87
C GLU A 25 12.00 20.38 14.69
N LYS A 26 11.10 21.23 15.24
CA LYS A 26 9.98 20.82 16.10
C LYS A 26 8.62 20.87 15.40
N VAL A 27 8.61 20.73 14.09
CA VAL A 27 7.39 20.63 13.29
C VAL A 27 7.34 19.26 12.63
N ILE A 28 6.21 18.56 12.75
CA ILE A 28 5.90 17.34 11.99
C ILE A 28 4.92 17.74 10.88
N ARG A 29 5.28 17.48 9.63
CA ARG A 29 4.43 17.72 8.46
C ARG A 29 3.88 16.41 7.95
N ILE A 30 2.55 16.30 7.88
CA ILE A 30 1.84 15.11 7.43
C ILE A 30 1.22 15.40 6.07
N ALA A 31 1.67 14.71 5.01
CA ALA A 31 0.99 14.75 3.73
C ALA A 31 -0.34 14.02 3.84
N PHE A 32 -1.43 14.76 3.66
CA PHE A 32 -2.78 14.24 3.84
C PHE A 32 -3.73 14.77 2.77
N LYS A 33 -4.62 13.88 2.27
CA LYS A 33 -5.65 14.26 1.32
C LYS A 33 -6.73 15.05 2.06
N THR A 34 -6.78 16.36 1.84
CA THR A 34 -7.75 17.26 2.50
C THR A 34 -8.94 17.55 1.60
N GLN A 35 -10.07 17.86 2.21
CA GLN A 35 -11.30 18.31 1.56
C GLN A 35 -11.69 19.69 2.12
N ASP A 36 -12.49 20.46 1.37
CA ASP A 36 -12.93 21.80 1.80
C ASP A 36 -13.88 21.74 3.00
N ASP A 37 -14.71 20.69 3.09
CA ASP A 37 -15.67 20.46 4.17
C ASP A 37 -15.70 19.00 4.61
N TYR A 38 -15.87 18.76 5.91
CA TYR A 38 -16.04 17.44 6.51
C TYR A 38 -17.43 17.38 7.16
N ASP A 39 -18.33 16.56 6.62
CA ASP A 39 -19.68 16.31 7.17
C ASP A 39 -19.61 15.72 8.59
N ASN A 40 -18.57 14.94 8.87
CA ASN A 40 -18.29 14.39 10.19
C ASN A 40 -17.02 15.04 10.78
N PRO A 41 -17.12 15.77 11.92
CA PRO A 41 -15.95 16.36 12.58
C PRO A 41 -14.86 15.35 12.93
N SER A 42 -15.21 14.08 13.22
CA SER A 42 -14.22 13.02 13.50
C SER A 42 -13.45 12.56 12.25
N ALA A 43 -13.91 12.88 11.04
CA ALA A 43 -13.19 12.60 9.81
C ALA A 43 -12.23 13.73 9.40
N ASN A 44 -12.18 14.82 10.18
CA ASN A 44 -11.30 15.94 9.88
C ASN A 44 -9.84 15.60 10.28
N PRO A 45 -8.89 15.61 9.34
CA PRO A 45 -7.47 15.33 9.61
C PRO A 45 -6.84 16.25 10.65
N GLN A 46 -7.43 17.43 10.89
CA GLN A 46 -6.95 18.35 11.95
C GLN A 46 -7.06 17.71 13.34
N THR A 47 -8.06 16.84 13.58
CA THR A 47 -8.17 16.11 14.85
C THR A 47 -7.00 15.18 15.10
N LEU A 48 -6.50 14.52 14.05
CA LEU A 48 -5.27 13.72 14.09
C LEU A 48 -4.05 14.61 14.37
N ALA A 49 -3.91 15.72 13.65
CA ALA A 49 -2.80 16.66 13.82
C ALA A 49 -2.74 17.21 15.25
N ASP A 50 -3.87 17.64 15.80
CA ASP A 50 -3.98 18.17 17.16
C ASP A 50 -3.63 17.10 18.21
N PHE A 51 -4.08 15.86 17.99
CA PHE A 51 -3.76 14.73 18.86
C PHE A 51 -2.26 14.43 18.86
N ILE A 52 -1.66 14.29 17.65
CA ILE A 52 -0.22 14.01 17.53
C ILE A 52 0.61 15.16 18.12
N ALA A 53 0.20 16.41 17.94
CA ALA A 53 0.88 17.55 18.56
C ALA A 53 0.84 17.46 20.09
N ALA A 54 -0.29 17.09 20.66
CA ALA A 54 -0.44 16.94 22.13
C ALA A 54 0.41 15.79 22.69
N GLN A 55 0.58 14.70 21.94
CA GLN A 55 1.39 13.54 22.37
C GLN A 55 2.89 13.75 22.17
N SER A 56 3.29 14.35 21.03
CA SER A 56 4.70 14.50 20.65
C SER A 56 5.39 15.72 21.27
N GLY A 57 4.62 16.76 21.58
CA GLY A 57 5.16 18.07 21.93
C GLY A 57 5.75 18.85 20.75
N TYR A 58 5.56 18.37 19.51
CA TYR A 58 5.89 19.05 18.27
C TYR A 58 4.66 19.80 17.74
N ALA A 59 4.86 20.87 17.01
CA ALA A 59 3.79 21.41 16.18
C ALA A 59 3.50 20.41 15.05
N VAL A 60 2.23 20.25 14.65
CA VAL A 60 1.86 19.37 13.54
C VAL A 60 1.12 20.16 12.48
N GLU A 61 1.59 20.07 11.27
CA GLU A 61 1.04 20.74 10.10
C GLU A 61 0.57 19.71 9.08
N LEU A 62 -0.63 19.92 8.52
CA LEU A 62 -1.12 19.14 7.39
C LEU A 62 -0.60 19.76 6.09
N TYR A 63 0.10 18.95 5.29
CA TYR A 63 0.48 19.31 3.94
C TYR A 63 -0.56 18.75 2.97
N PRO A 64 -1.38 19.61 2.32
CA PRO A 64 -2.48 19.14 1.49
C PRO A 64 -1.97 18.52 0.19
N ILE A 65 -2.48 17.33 -0.12
CA ILE A 65 -2.21 16.60 -1.36
C ILE A 65 -3.51 16.21 -2.04
N ASN A 66 -3.44 15.88 -3.32
CA ASN A 66 -4.57 15.40 -4.12
C ASN A 66 -4.36 13.99 -4.68
N SER A 67 -3.13 13.49 -4.72
CA SER A 67 -2.79 12.17 -5.24
C SER A 67 -1.67 11.49 -4.42
N ASN A 68 -1.49 10.18 -4.61
CA ASN A 68 -0.38 9.46 -3.98
C ASN A 68 0.99 9.91 -4.51
N ILE A 69 1.09 10.26 -5.80
CA ILE A 69 2.33 10.80 -6.37
C ILE A 69 2.66 12.16 -5.74
N ALA A 70 1.66 13.03 -5.54
CA ALA A 70 1.88 14.28 -4.82
C ALA A 70 2.40 14.06 -3.38
N ALA A 71 1.95 12.99 -2.71
CA ALA A 71 2.47 12.59 -1.40
C ALA A 71 3.93 12.13 -1.48
N ILE A 72 4.27 11.29 -2.47
CA ILE A 72 5.64 10.83 -2.71
C ILE A 72 6.58 12.02 -2.99
N GLU A 73 6.17 12.95 -3.84
CA GLU A 73 6.93 14.16 -4.14
C GLU A 73 7.08 15.07 -2.91
N ALA A 74 6.03 15.18 -2.07
CA ALA A 74 6.12 15.94 -0.82
C ALA A 74 7.18 15.36 0.14
N LEU A 75 7.25 14.04 0.27
CA LEU A 75 8.31 13.35 1.03
C LEU A 75 9.69 13.55 0.39
N ARG A 76 9.77 13.41 -0.93
CA ARG A 76 11.01 13.51 -1.68
C ARG A 76 11.69 14.86 -1.52
N PHE A 77 10.91 15.94 -1.53
CA PHE A 77 11.42 17.30 -1.41
C PHE A 77 11.41 17.86 0.03
N GLY A 78 11.07 17.01 1.03
CA GLY A 78 11.04 17.43 2.44
C GLY A 78 9.92 18.42 2.76
N HIS A 79 8.85 18.49 1.94
CA HIS A 79 7.66 19.29 2.22
C HIS A 79 6.76 18.61 3.24
N ALA A 80 6.85 17.30 3.36
CA ALA A 80 6.22 16.50 4.41
C ALA A 80 7.24 15.53 5.01
N ASP A 81 7.07 15.21 6.30
CA ASP A 81 7.86 14.22 7.01
C ASP A 81 7.32 12.82 6.81
N ILE A 82 5.99 12.67 6.79
CA ILE A 82 5.31 11.38 6.59
C ILE A 82 4.13 11.51 5.62
N ALA A 83 3.77 10.38 5.01
CA ALA A 83 2.58 10.23 4.18
C ALA A 83 1.93 8.85 4.35
N PHE A 84 0.60 8.81 4.31
CA PHE A 84 -0.17 7.56 4.23
C PHE A 84 -0.34 7.20 2.76
N LEU A 85 0.16 6.01 2.37
CA LEU A 85 0.10 5.55 0.98
C LEU A 85 -0.63 4.21 0.90
N ASP A 86 -1.26 3.92 -0.24
CA ASP A 86 -1.71 2.56 -0.51
C ASP A 86 -0.53 1.66 -0.90
N GLY A 87 -0.76 0.33 -0.92
CA GLY A 87 0.33 -0.64 -1.10
C GLY A 87 1.12 -0.46 -2.40
N GLY A 88 0.48 -0.07 -3.51
CA GLY A 88 1.16 0.15 -4.79
C GLY A 88 1.96 1.44 -4.81
N ALA A 89 1.43 2.53 -4.25
CA ALA A 89 2.15 3.79 -4.11
C ALA A 89 3.32 3.67 -3.14
N ALA A 90 3.14 2.92 -2.04
CA ALA A 90 4.21 2.62 -1.10
C ALA A 90 5.32 1.79 -1.74
N TRP A 91 4.95 0.85 -2.63
CA TRP A 91 5.91 0.08 -3.41
C TRP A 91 6.75 1.00 -4.33
N ILE A 92 6.13 1.95 -5.03
CA ILE A 92 6.84 2.96 -5.83
C ILE A 92 7.77 3.79 -4.93
N ALA A 93 7.27 4.31 -3.82
CA ALA A 93 8.03 5.12 -2.88
C ALA A 93 9.27 4.38 -2.37
N TRP A 94 9.15 3.08 -2.10
CA TRP A 94 10.27 2.25 -1.72
C TRP A 94 11.22 1.96 -2.89
N GLN A 95 10.71 1.41 -4.01
CA GLN A 95 11.55 0.90 -5.10
C GLN A 95 12.24 2.00 -5.91
N GLN A 96 11.61 3.16 -6.05
CA GLN A 96 12.16 4.25 -6.87
C GLN A 96 12.86 5.33 -6.04
N HIS A 97 12.51 5.48 -4.76
CA HIS A 97 13.00 6.58 -3.92
C HIS A 97 13.64 6.13 -2.60
N ASP A 98 13.73 4.83 -2.32
CA ASP A 98 14.31 4.24 -1.10
C ASP A 98 13.64 4.73 0.20
N PHE A 99 12.33 5.06 0.13
CA PHE A 99 11.57 5.47 1.32
C PHE A 99 11.25 4.27 2.20
N SER A 100 11.06 4.54 3.49
CA SER A 100 10.83 3.51 4.50
C SER A 100 9.40 3.53 5.03
N ALA A 101 8.81 2.33 5.20
CA ALA A 101 7.59 2.16 5.96
C ALA A 101 7.94 2.10 7.47
N ILE A 102 7.26 2.90 8.28
CA ILE A 102 7.49 2.98 9.72
C ILE A 102 6.29 2.51 10.53
N LEU A 103 5.09 2.72 10.03
CA LEU A 103 3.83 2.31 10.64
C LEU A 103 2.91 1.77 9.54
N ALA A 104 1.89 1.00 9.93
CA ALA A 104 0.82 0.59 9.04
C ALA A 104 -0.50 0.46 9.80
N ASP A 105 -1.61 0.69 9.10
CA ASP A 105 -2.95 0.46 9.63
C ASP A 105 -3.18 -1.03 9.92
N GLN A 106 -3.99 -1.30 10.95
CA GLN A 106 -4.40 -2.65 11.31
C GLN A 106 -5.71 -3.03 10.61
N LYS A 107 -5.90 -4.32 10.46
CA LYS A 107 -7.20 -4.94 10.18
C LYS A 107 -7.92 -5.28 11.49
N SER A 108 -9.18 -5.68 11.39
CA SER A 108 -10.01 -6.03 12.55
C SER A 108 -9.43 -7.16 13.42
N ASP A 109 -8.56 -8.00 12.86
CA ASP A 109 -7.85 -9.06 13.55
C ASP A 109 -6.50 -8.61 14.16
N GLY A 110 -6.15 -7.33 14.01
CA GLY A 110 -4.90 -6.73 14.50
C GLY A 110 -3.70 -6.92 13.58
N THR A 111 -3.85 -7.62 12.44
CA THR A 111 -2.78 -7.77 11.44
C THR A 111 -2.64 -6.52 10.57
N THR A 112 -1.45 -6.33 9.97
CA THR A 112 -1.17 -5.22 9.03
C THR A 112 -1.15 -5.68 7.57
N SER A 113 -1.61 -6.90 7.30
CA SER A 113 -1.62 -7.49 5.96
C SER A 113 -2.69 -8.57 5.86
N TYR A 114 -2.97 -9.03 4.65
CA TYR A 114 -3.75 -10.23 4.38
C TYR A 114 -3.07 -11.08 3.34
N THR A 115 -3.30 -12.40 3.38
CA THR A 115 -2.62 -13.35 2.51
C THR A 115 -3.46 -13.65 1.27
N ALA A 116 -2.84 -13.55 0.08
CA ALA A 116 -3.43 -13.95 -1.19
C ALA A 116 -3.38 -15.46 -1.36
N GLN A 117 -4.47 -16.06 -1.89
CA GLN A 117 -4.67 -17.50 -1.96
C GLN A 117 -5.44 -17.89 -3.22
N ALA A 118 -5.09 -19.05 -3.81
CA ALA A 118 -5.93 -19.75 -4.75
C ALA A 118 -6.86 -20.73 -4.03
N TRP A 119 -8.07 -20.87 -4.52
CA TRP A 119 -9.09 -21.77 -4.01
C TRP A 119 -9.64 -22.64 -5.13
N VAL A 120 -9.87 -23.91 -4.84
CA VAL A 120 -10.52 -24.89 -5.73
C VAL A 120 -11.62 -25.62 -4.97
N LEU A 121 -12.52 -26.28 -5.70
CA LEU A 121 -13.44 -27.21 -5.05
C LEU A 121 -12.66 -28.43 -4.49
N ALA A 122 -13.14 -29.00 -3.40
CA ALA A 122 -12.45 -30.08 -2.69
C ALA A 122 -12.29 -31.35 -3.53
N ASP A 123 -13.21 -31.58 -4.46
CA ASP A 123 -13.22 -32.72 -5.40
C ASP A 123 -12.50 -32.44 -6.72
N SER A 124 -11.90 -31.23 -6.88
CA SER A 124 -11.10 -30.87 -8.04
C SER A 124 -9.85 -31.75 -8.19
N ASP A 125 -9.48 -32.05 -9.42
CA ASP A 125 -8.24 -32.74 -9.79
C ASP A 125 -6.98 -31.84 -9.68
N ILE A 126 -7.15 -30.53 -9.55
CA ILE A 126 -6.08 -29.55 -9.37
C ILE A 126 -5.46 -29.73 -7.98
N GLN A 127 -4.20 -30.11 -7.89
CA GLN A 127 -3.50 -30.38 -6.62
C GLN A 127 -2.38 -29.38 -6.33
N SER A 128 -1.85 -28.69 -7.34
CA SER A 128 -0.76 -27.73 -7.25
C SER A 128 -0.99 -26.51 -8.15
N LEU A 129 -0.14 -25.51 -8.05
CA LEU A 129 -0.21 -24.31 -8.92
C LEU A 129 0.15 -24.64 -10.38
N GLU A 130 0.99 -25.66 -10.61
CA GLU A 130 1.36 -26.13 -11.94
C GLU A 130 0.16 -26.80 -12.67
N ASP A 131 -0.80 -27.34 -11.94
CA ASP A 131 -2.02 -27.92 -12.51
C ASP A 131 -3.00 -26.87 -13.03
N LEU A 132 -2.72 -25.57 -12.83
CA LEU A 132 -3.56 -24.47 -13.30
C LEU A 132 -3.43 -24.19 -14.80
N GLU A 133 -2.41 -24.75 -15.47
CA GLU A 133 -2.26 -24.60 -16.92
C GLU A 133 -3.51 -25.09 -17.66
N GLY A 134 -4.10 -24.20 -18.46
CA GLY A 134 -5.33 -24.47 -19.23
C GLY A 134 -6.62 -24.56 -18.41
N LYS A 135 -6.60 -24.29 -17.10
CA LYS A 135 -7.79 -24.26 -16.25
C LYS A 135 -8.48 -22.91 -16.30
N ASP A 136 -9.80 -22.91 -16.25
CA ASP A 136 -10.60 -21.69 -16.24
C ASP A 136 -10.49 -20.99 -14.87
N SER A 137 -10.28 -19.67 -14.87
CA SER A 137 -9.98 -18.91 -13.64
C SER A 137 -10.97 -17.79 -13.33
N CYS A 138 -11.17 -17.55 -12.04
CA CYS A 138 -12.02 -16.50 -11.50
C CYS A 138 -11.19 -15.49 -10.73
N HIS A 139 -11.12 -14.25 -11.25
CA HIS A 139 -10.40 -13.13 -10.66
C HIS A 139 -11.36 -12.14 -9.99
N THR A 140 -10.86 -11.37 -9.04
CA THR A 140 -11.67 -10.36 -8.33
C THR A 140 -11.90 -9.07 -9.13
N GLY A 141 -11.26 -8.95 -10.27
CA GLY A 141 -11.26 -7.80 -11.17
C GLY A 141 -9.85 -7.48 -11.66
N TRP A 142 -9.77 -6.61 -12.69
CA TRP A 142 -8.50 -6.24 -13.31
C TRP A 142 -7.57 -5.53 -12.31
N LEU A 143 -6.32 -5.99 -12.24
CA LEU A 143 -5.22 -5.46 -11.41
C LEU A 143 -5.53 -5.38 -9.89
N LYS A 144 -6.47 -6.21 -9.40
CA LYS A 144 -6.71 -6.33 -7.97
C LYS A 144 -5.62 -7.18 -7.31
N SER A 145 -5.11 -6.72 -6.15
CA SER A 145 -3.92 -7.30 -5.52
C SER A 145 -4.04 -8.81 -5.28
N ALA A 146 -4.91 -9.28 -4.37
CA ALA A 146 -4.98 -10.71 -4.04
C ALA A 146 -5.69 -11.56 -5.10
N GLY A 147 -6.54 -10.94 -5.94
CA GLY A 147 -7.28 -11.67 -6.98
C GLY A 147 -6.57 -11.77 -8.33
N MET A 148 -5.45 -11.05 -8.52
CA MET A 148 -4.71 -11.08 -9.78
C MET A 148 -3.21 -10.82 -9.62
N LEU A 149 -2.81 -9.66 -9.07
CA LEU A 149 -1.40 -9.26 -9.07
C LEU A 149 -0.53 -10.22 -8.26
N MET A 150 -0.93 -10.57 -7.05
CA MET A 150 -0.17 -11.50 -6.21
C MET A 150 -0.10 -12.91 -6.79
N PRO A 151 -1.22 -13.54 -7.22
CA PRO A 151 -1.18 -14.84 -7.86
C PRO A 151 -0.29 -14.87 -9.10
N MET A 152 -0.50 -13.94 -10.03
CA MET A 152 0.26 -13.91 -11.28
C MET A 152 1.72 -13.57 -11.04
N GLY A 153 1.99 -12.57 -10.21
CA GLY A 153 3.36 -12.19 -9.89
C GLY A 153 4.13 -13.32 -9.18
N TYR A 154 3.48 -14.01 -8.24
CA TYR A 154 4.07 -15.20 -7.61
C TYR A 154 4.39 -16.30 -8.64
N MET A 155 3.43 -16.65 -9.50
CA MET A 155 3.62 -17.70 -10.50
C MET A 155 4.69 -17.32 -11.53
N ILE A 156 4.76 -16.07 -11.96
CA ILE A 156 5.80 -15.58 -12.89
C ILE A 156 7.16 -15.60 -12.19
N ASN A 157 7.26 -15.07 -10.98
CA ASN A 157 8.54 -15.01 -10.24
C ASN A 157 9.12 -16.40 -9.92
N ASN A 158 8.26 -17.40 -9.76
CA ASN A 158 8.67 -18.79 -9.51
C ASN A 158 8.78 -19.65 -10.79
N GLY A 159 8.63 -19.07 -11.98
CA GLY A 159 8.78 -19.77 -13.26
C GLY A 159 7.68 -20.78 -13.55
N ILE A 160 6.51 -20.65 -12.92
CA ILE A 160 5.31 -21.46 -13.22
C ILE A 160 4.62 -20.92 -14.46
N VAL A 161 4.68 -19.59 -14.66
CA VAL A 161 4.08 -18.87 -15.78
C VAL A 161 5.15 -18.04 -16.47
N ASP A 162 5.27 -18.17 -17.78
CA ASP A 162 6.11 -17.31 -18.61
C ASP A 162 5.31 -16.07 -19.07
N VAL A 163 5.94 -14.89 -19.03
CA VAL A 163 5.32 -13.66 -19.53
C VAL A 163 5.17 -13.71 -21.04
N SER A 164 3.96 -13.49 -21.53
CA SER A 164 3.62 -13.41 -22.95
C SER A 164 3.40 -11.96 -23.35
N GLY A 165 4.20 -11.47 -24.32
CA GLY A 165 4.14 -10.10 -24.81
C GLY A 165 5.32 -9.22 -24.36
N ASP A 166 5.08 -7.91 -24.27
CA ASP A 166 6.10 -6.93 -23.90
C ASP A 166 6.20 -6.83 -22.36
N ALA A 167 7.41 -7.02 -21.83
CA ALA A 167 7.65 -6.97 -20.39
C ALA A 167 7.43 -5.56 -19.77
N ASP A 168 7.45 -4.52 -20.60
CA ASP A 168 7.23 -3.14 -20.18
C ASP A 168 5.78 -2.66 -20.36
N ASP A 169 4.87 -3.54 -20.83
CA ASP A 169 3.46 -3.22 -21.07
C ASP A 169 2.53 -4.03 -20.14
N ILE A 170 1.76 -3.33 -19.31
CA ILE A 170 0.79 -3.93 -18.40
C ILE A 170 -0.29 -4.77 -19.11
N SER A 171 -0.59 -4.46 -20.38
CA SER A 171 -1.55 -5.24 -21.18
C SER A 171 -1.06 -6.68 -21.43
N SER A 172 0.25 -6.91 -21.41
CA SER A 172 0.86 -8.24 -21.52
C SER A 172 0.46 -9.18 -20.38
N LEU A 173 0.08 -8.65 -19.20
CA LEU A 173 -0.46 -9.47 -18.14
C LEU A 173 -1.74 -10.19 -18.56
N ARG A 174 -2.64 -9.53 -19.32
CA ARG A 174 -3.87 -10.16 -19.82
C ARG A 174 -3.53 -11.29 -20.80
N THR A 175 -2.64 -11.04 -21.74
CA THR A 175 -2.17 -12.06 -22.70
C THR A 175 -1.53 -13.24 -21.97
N THR A 176 -0.69 -12.96 -20.95
CA THR A 176 -0.06 -13.99 -20.11
C THR A 176 -1.11 -14.86 -19.41
N ILE A 177 -2.14 -14.26 -18.83
CA ILE A 177 -3.24 -14.97 -18.17
C ILE A 177 -3.96 -15.86 -19.20
N GLU A 178 -4.35 -15.31 -20.34
CA GLU A 178 -5.13 -16.01 -21.38
C GLU A 178 -4.33 -17.14 -22.07
N GLU A 179 -3.00 -17.04 -22.15
CA GLU A 179 -2.15 -18.08 -22.73
C GLU A 179 -1.81 -19.20 -21.74
N HIS A 180 -1.71 -18.90 -20.45
CA HIS A 180 -1.38 -19.90 -19.42
C HIS A 180 -2.62 -20.57 -18.82
N LEU A 181 -3.62 -19.78 -18.45
CA LEU A 181 -4.89 -20.26 -17.94
C LEU A 181 -5.85 -20.49 -19.11
N GLY A 182 -6.96 -21.18 -18.86
CA GLY A 182 -8.03 -21.31 -19.85
C GLY A 182 -8.82 -20.00 -20.02
N ASN A 183 -10.16 -20.06 -19.91
CA ASN A 183 -10.94 -18.84 -19.90
C ASN A 183 -10.76 -18.13 -18.55
N ALA A 184 -10.38 -16.86 -18.59
CA ALA A 184 -10.21 -16.04 -17.40
C ALA A 184 -11.42 -15.10 -17.21
N SER A 185 -12.18 -15.32 -16.14
CA SER A 185 -13.21 -14.37 -15.71
C SER A 185 -12.54 -13.20 -14.98
N ILE A 186 -12.43 -12.06 -15.66
CA ILE A 186 -11.86 -10.81 -15.14
C ILE A 186 -12.97 -9.74 -15.17
N PRO A 187 -13.85 -9.72 -14.16
CA PRO A 187 -15.03 -8.86 -14.15
C PRO A 187 -14.71 -7.39 -13.86
N GLU A 188 -15.59 -6.50 -14.31
CA GLU A 188 -15.60 -5.09 -13.96
C GLU A 188 -16.49 -4.80 -12.74
N SER A 189 -16.34 -3.60 -12.17
CA SER A 189 -17.18 -3.19 -11.03
C SER A 189 -18.66 -3.17 -11.41
N GLY A 190 -19.47 -3.88 -10.64
CA GLY A 190 -20.90 -4.05 -10.90
C GLY A 190 -21.28 -5.40 -11.53
N ASP A 191 -20.31 -6.15 -12.05
CA ASP A 191 -20.54 -7.49 -12.55
C ASP A 191 -20.81 -8.51 -11.43
N LEU A 192 -21.56 -9.57 -11.74
CA LEU A 192 -21.93 -10.61 -10.78
C LEU A 192 -20.74 -11.26 -10.09
N TYR A 193 -19.66 -11.48 -10.84
CA TYR A 193 -18.46 -12.15 -10.36
C TYR A 193 -17.35 -11.20 -9.90
N TYR A 194 -17.63 -9.90 -9.78
CA TYR A 194 -16.69 -8.92 -9.27
C TYR A 194 -16.45 -9.06 -7.75
N SER A 195 -15.27 -8.67 -7.29
CA SER A 195 -14.79 -8.73 -5.91
C SER A 195 -14.50 -10.15 -5.39
N TYR A 196 -14.13 -10.29 -4.12
CA TYR A 196 -13.84 -11.57 -3.48
C TYR A 196 -15.04 -12.51 -3.47
N SER A 197 -16.22 -11.97 -3.12
CA SER A 197 -17.47 -12.72 -3.15
C SER A 197 -17.78 -13.23 -4.55
N GLY A 198 -17.61 -12.36 -5.56
CA GLY A 198 -17.88 -12.70 -6.95
C GLY A 198 -16.92 -13.75 -7.52
N ALA A 199 -15.61 -13.64 -7.27
CA ALA A 199 -14.64 -14.64 -7.72
C ALA A 199 -14.89 -16.01 -7.09
N PHE A 200 -15.23 -16.05 -5.80
CA PHE A 200 -15.56 -17.30 -5.10
C PHE A 200 -16.86 -17.92 -5.62
N ARG A 201 -17.86 -17.09 -5.90
CA ARG A 201 -19.11 -17.50 -6.53
C ARG A 201 -18.92 -18.04 -7.95
N CYS A 202 -18.09 -17.40 -8.75
CA CYS A 202 -17.71 -17.83 -10.11
C CYS A 202 -17.20 -19.29 -10.12
N MET A 203 -16.29 -19.63 -9.21
CA MET A 203 -15.80 -21.00 -9.03
C MET A 203 -16.90 -21.94 -8.53
N THR A 204 -17.66 -21.51 -7.52
CA THR A 204 -18.75 -22.34 -6.93
C THR A 204 -19.82 -22.71 -7.94
N GLU A 205 -20.17 -21.78 -8.84
CA GLU A 205 -21.15 -22.02 -9.92
C GLU A 205 -20.57 -22.74 -11.13
N GLY A 206 -19.28 -23.12 -11.10
CA GLY A 206 -18.59 -23.87 -12.15
C GLY A 206 -18.30 -23.06 -13.42
N VAL A 207 -18.17 -21.74 -13.30
CA VAL A 207 -17.74 -20.86 -14.41
C VAL A 207 -16.23 -20.92 -14.57
N GLY A 208 -15.50 -21.13 -13.46
CA GLY A 208 -14.06 -21.37 -13.45
C GLY A 208 -13.70 -22.50 -12.48
N ASP A 209 -12.52 -23.08 -12.67
CA ASP A 209 -11.97 -24.19 -11.88
C ASP A 209 -11.25 -23.72 -10.64
N VAL A 210 -10.72 -22.47 -10.65
CA VAL A 210 -9.95 -21.85 -9.59
C VAL A 210 -10.44 -20.43 -9.33
N ALA A 211 -10.51 -20.03 -8.04
CA ALA A 211 -10.75 -18.64 -7.65
C ALA A 211 -9.52 -18.07 -6.93
N PHE A 212 -9.11 -16.85 -7.31
CA PHE A 212 -8.06 -16.10 -6.63
C PHE A 212 -8.69 -15.10 -5.65
N GLY A 213 -8.20 -15.11 -4.41
CA GLY A 213 -8.74 -14.24 -3.36
C GLY A 213 -7.83 -14.18 -2.15
N LYS A 214 -8.43 -14.13 -0.95
CA LYS A 214 -7.73 -14.17 0.34
C LYS A 214 -7.82 -15.56 0.95
N THR A 215 -6.93 -15.85 1.91
CA THR A 215 -7.06 -17.04 2.78
C THR A 215 -8.37 -17.06 3.55
N THR A 216 -8.96 -15.89 3.84
CA THR A 216 -10.23 -15.72 4.56
C THR A 216 -11.44 -15.53 3.63
N SER A 217 -11.30 -15.84 2.32
CA SER A 217 -12.39 -15.59 1.35
C SER A 217 -13.66 -16.37 1.63
N TYR A 218 -13.53 -17.57 2.19
CA TYR A 218 -14.72 -18.36 2.58
C TYR A 218 -15.48 -17.66 3.71
N GLU A 219 -14.80 -17.39 4.81
CA GLU A 219 -15.38 -16.84 6.04
C GLU A 219 -15.92 -15.43 5.82
N ASP A 220 -15.16 -14.58 5.09
CA ASP A 220 -15.49 -13.17 4.90
C ASP A 220 -16.55 -12.94 3.81
N HIS A 221 -16.62 -13.83 2.78
CA HIS A 221 -17.31 -13.50 1.54
C HIS A 221 -18.22 -14.60 0.99
N CYS A 222 -18.11 -15.84 1.44
CA CYS A 222 -18.93 -16.97 1.00
C CYS A 222 -19.95 -17.38 2.06
N GLU A 223 -19.50 -17.69 3.27
CA GLU A 223 -20.32 -18.22 4.35
C GLU A 223 -21.62 -17.43 4.55
N GLY A 224 -22.74 -18.14 4.59
CA GLY A 224 -24.07 -17.56 4.77
C GLY A 224 -24.76 -17.06 3.49
N ASN A 225 -24.12 -17.14 2.32
CA ASN A 225 -24.76 -16.86 1.04
C ASN A 225 -25.42 -18.12 0.47
N ASP A 226 -26.57 -17.99 -0.17
CA ASP A 226 -27.36 -19.10 -0.75
C ASP A 226 -26.59 -19.89 -1.84
N TRP A 227 -25.63 -19.28 -2.50
CA TRP A 227 -24.79 -19.91 -3.53
C TRP A 227 -23.55 -20.62 -2.95
N CYS A 228 -23.20 -20.37 -1.68
CA CYS A 228 -22.02 -20.92 -1.03
C CYS A 228 -22.26 -22.39 -0.62
N LEU A 229 -21.27 -23.25 -0.84
CA LEU A 229 -21.27 -24.62 -0.36
C LEU A 229 -20.69 -24.69 1.07
N GLU A 230 -20.75 -25.85 1.70
CA GLU A 230 -20.13 -26.06 3.02
C GLU A 230 -18.61 -25.92 2.95
N ARG A 231 -17.98 -25.51 4.06
CA ARG A 231 -16.54 -25.20 4.11
C ARG A 231 -15.64 -26.33 3.63
N ASP A 232 -16.01 -27.58 3.93
CA ASP A 232 -15.25 -28.79 3.54
C ASP A 232 -15.33 -29.12 2.04
N GLN A 233 -16.18 -28.44 1.31
CA GLN A 233 -16.30 -28.55 -0.16
C GLN A 233 -15.33 -27.60 -0.90
N TYR A 234 -14.56 -26.80 -0.16
CA TYR A 234 -13.52 -25.93 -0.70
C TYR A 234 -12.15 -26.28 -0.12
N ARG A 235 -11.13 -26.13 -0.94
CA ARG A 235 -9.74 -26.35 -0.56
C ARG A 235 -8.85 -25.21 -1.04
N PRO A 236 -8.02 -24.60 -0.13
CA PRO A 236 -6.95 -23.73 -0.58
C PRO A 236 -5.91 -24.53 -1.34
N LEU A 237 -5.30 -23.93 -2.34
CA LEU A 237 -4.21 -24.52 -3.12
C LEU A 237 -2.88 -23.95 -2.61
N GLU A 238 -2.05 -24.80 -2.04
CA GLU A 238 -0.76 -24.40 -1.48
C GLU A 238 0.36 -24.36 -2.54
N PRO A 239 1.36 -23.49 -2.38
CA PRO A 239 1.49 -22.50 -1.33
C PRO A 239 0.61 -21.25 -1.56
N ALA A 240 0.33 -20.50 -0.49
CA ALA A 240 -0.25 -19.16 -0.59
C ALA A 240 0.73 -18.19 -1.28
N PHE A 241 0.21 -17.12 -1.92
CA PHE A 241 1.01 -16.24 -2.78
C PHE A 241 1.77 -15.12 -2.03
N GLY A 242 1.67 -15.07 -0.71
CA GLY A 242 2.29 -14.03 0.09
C GLY A 242 1.29 -12.97 0.58
N GLN A 243 1.82 -11.95 1.22
CA GLN A 243 1.03 -10.95 1.93
C GLN A 243 0.80 -9.70 1.08
N VAL A 244 -0.42 -9.22 1.10
CA VAL A 244 -0.79 -7.89 0.59
C VAL A 244 -0.76 -6.92 1.78
N PRO A 245 0.03 -5.84 1.72
CA PRO A 245 0.14 -4.89 2.81
C PRO A 245 -1.17 -4.10 3.01
N SER A 246 -1.44 -3.71 4.23
CA SER A 246 -2.35 -2.60 4.54
C SER A 246 -1.68 -1.26 4.18
N HIS A 247 -2.34 -0.12 4.45
CA HIS A 247 -1.77 1.18 4.09
C HIS A 247 -0.63 1.56 5.06
N PRO A 248 0.63 1.66 4.58
CA PRO A 248 1.73 2.09 5.40
C PRO A 248 1.82 3.61 5.52
N VAL A 249 2.45 4.04 6.61
CA VAL A 249 2.99 5.39 6.77
C VAL A 249 4.44 5.36 6.30
N MET A 250 4.71 6.11 5.23
CA MET A 250 6.02 6.18 4.60
C MET A 250 6.77 7.44 5.03
N VAL A 251 8.09 7.33 5.09
CA VAL A 251 9.02 8.42 5.43
C VAL A 251 10.22 8.41 4.49
N ASN A 252 10.75 9.61 4.20
CA ASN A 252 12.06 9.78 3.55
C ASN A 252 13.12 10.02 4.64
N THR A 253 13.97 9.03 4.87
CA THR A 253 15.03 9.09 5.91
C THR A 253 16.19 10.04 5.56
N GLU A 254 16.25 10.53 4.33
CA GLU A 254 17.23 11.57 3.95
C GLU A 254 16.78 12.97 4.37
N THR A 255 15.46 13.20 4.45
CA THR A 255 14.89 14.53 4.80
C THR A 255 14.34 14.57 6.22
N THR A 256 13.99 13.44 6.82
CA THR A 256 13.41 13.34 8.17
C THR A 256 14.39 12.63 9.11
N SER A 257 14.81 13.30 10.17
CA SER A 257 15.78 12.75 11.12
C SER A 257 15.21 11.55 11.91
N GLN A 258 16.10 10.63 12.32
CA GLN A 258 15.69 9.47 13.13
C GLN A 258 15.00 9.88 14.43
N GLU A 259 15.47 10.96 15.10
CA GLU A 259 14.84 11.48 16.32
C GLU A 259 13.38 11.89 16.05
N LYS A 260 13.12 12.56 14.93
CA LYS A 260 11.75 12.94 14.54
C LYS A 260 10.91 11.70 14.19
N ILE A 261 11.48 10.70 13.50
CA ILE A 261 10.80 9.43 13.19
C ILE A 261 10.39 8.73 14.48
N ASP A 262 11.28 8.61 15.47
CA ASP A 262 10.99 7.96 16.75
C ASP A 262 9.85 8.68 17.49
N VAL A 263 9.84 10.00 17.50
CA VAL A 263 8.76 10.81 18.08
C VAL A 263 7.42 10.58 17.34
N ILE A 264 7.44 10.53 16.01
CA ILE A 264 6.25 10.24 15.20
C ILE A 264 5.71 8.86 15.54
N VAL A 265 6.54 7.83 15.52
CA VAL A 265 6.13 6.45 15.81
C VAL A 265 5.51 6.35 17.20
N GLU A 266 6.18 6.90 18.24
CA GLU A 266 5.66 6.88 19.60
C GLU A 266 4.31 7.60 19.71
N ALA A 267 4.17 8.79 19.12
CA ALA A 267 2.94 9.57 19.17
C ALA A 267 1.77 8.86 18.46
N PHE A 268 2.01 8.26 17.29
CA PHE A 268 0.97 7.52 16.56
C PHE A 268 0.55 6.25 17.31
N LEU A 269 1.47 5.51 17.92
CA LEU A 269 1.12 4.30 18.67
C LEU A 269 0.23 4.59 19.88
N THR A 270 0.26 5.82 20.44
CA THR A 270 -0.66 6.21 21.53
C THR A 270 -2.12 6.25 21.10
N LEU A 271 -2.43 6.40 19.78
CA LEU A 271 -3.80 6.34 19.28
C LEU A 271 -4.52 5.04 19.66
N ASN A 272 -3.79 3.92 19.74
CA ASN A 272 -4.38 2.62 20.10
C ASN A 272 -4.94 2.55 21.53
N THR A 273 -4.50 3.44 22.44
CA THR A 273 -4.78 3.30 23.86
C THR A 273 -5.25 4.59 24.56
N ALA A 274 -5.00 5.75 23.94
CA ALA A 274 -5.37 7.03 24.55
C ALA A 274 -6.87 7.32 24.37
N GLU A 275 -7.41 8.12 25.29
CA GLU A 275 -8.77 8.65 25.20
C GLU A 275 -8.94 9.46 23.91
N GLY A 276 -9.98 9.17 23.12
CA GLY A 276 -10.25 9.79 21.82
C GLY A 276 -9.45 9.21 20.64
N GLY A 277 -8.47 8.33 20.90
CA GLY A 277 -7.64 7.74 19.86
C GLY A 277 -8.43 6.83 18.91
N ALA A 278 -9.34 6.02 19.46
CA ALA A 278 -10.17 5.11 18.65
C ALA A 278 -11.09 5.87 17.66
N GLU A 279 -11.65 7.01 18.07
CA GLU A 279 -12.48 7.86 17.23
C GLU A 279 -11.69 8.49 16.10
N ILE A 280 -10.41 8.83 16.32
CA ILE A 280 -9.50 9.36 15.31
C ILE A 280 -9.07 8.25 14.34
N LEU A 281 -8.73 7.07 14.86
CA LEU A 281 -8.38 5.90 14.04
C LEU A 281 -9.53 5.53 13.09
N ASP A 282 -10.74 5.42 13.60
CA ASP A 282 -11.93 5.10 12.79
C ASP A 282 -12.30 6.24 11.84
N GLY A 283 -12.39 7.48 12.36
CA GLY A 283 -12.91 8.62 11.61
C GLY A 283 -11.94 9.17 10.56
N VAL A 284 -10.65 9.29 10.88
CA VAL A 284 -9.64 9.89 9.99
C VAL A 284 -8.90 8.86 9.16
N LEU A 285 -8.49 7.75 9.79
CA LEU A 285 -7.63 6.74 9.16
C LEU A 285 -8.41 5.50 8.68
N ASN A 286 -9.69 5.40 9.05
CA ASN A 286 -10.56 4.27 8.71
C ASN A 286 -9.92 2.90 9.05
N THR A 287 -9.31 2.82 10.23
CA THR A 287 -8.63 1.63 10.74
C THR A 287 -8.97 1.37 12.20
N PRO A 288 -9.02 0.13 12.67
CA PRO A 288 -9.18 -0.18 14.09
C PRO A 288 -7.92 0.08 14.93
N GLY A 289 -6.76 0.26 14.29
CA GLY A 289 -5.49 0.47 14.98
C GLY A 289 -4.33 0.71 14.04
N ILE A 290 -3.17 1.01 14.62
CA ILE A 290 -1.91 1.23 13.91
C ILE A 290 -0.78 0.44 14.58
N SER A 291 0.15 -0.09 13.80
CA SER A 291 1.30 -0.85 14.30
C SER A 291 2.59 -0.38 13.66
N GLU A 292 3.68 -0.49 14.40
CA GLU A 292 5.02 -0.34 13.87
C GLU A 292 5.33 -1.49 12.90
N VAL A 293 5.96 -1.15 11.76
CA VAL A 293 6.38 -2.11 10.74
C VAL A 293 7.78 -1.77 10.25
N THR A 294 8.41 -2.72 9.57
CA THR A 294 9.61 -2.48 8.77
C THR A 294 9.27 -2.57 7.30
N THR A 295 9.97 -1.83 6.45
CA THR A 295 9.74 -1.83 4.99
C THR A 295 9.77 -3.24 4.41
N GLU A 296 10.83 -4.00 4.68
CA GLU A 296 10.98 -5.36 4.21
C GLU A 296 9.91 -6.30 4.77
N GLY A 297 9.60 -6.20 6.07
CA GLY A 297 8.59 -7.05 6.71
C GLY A 297 7.17 -6.78 6.22
N HIS A 298 6.88 -5.54 5.82
CA HIS A 298 5.54 -5.14 5.40
C HIS A 298 5.34 -5.20 3.88
N LEU A 299 6.35 -4.80 3.09
CA LEU A 299 6.25 -4.68 1.63
C LEU A 299 7.02 -5.78 0.89
N GLY A 300 7.94 -6.54 1.52
CA GLY A 300 8.86 -7.44 0.85
C GLY A 300 8.16 -8.50 -0.01
N SER A 301 7.25 -9.30 0.57
CA SER A 301 6.54 -10.32 -0.20
C SER A 301 5.61 -9.76 -1.28
N TYR A 302 5.06 -8.56 -1.05
CA TYR A 302 4.30 -7.82 -2.05
C TYR A 302 5.21 -7.37 -3.19
N SER A 303 6.39 -6.83 -2.86
CA SER A 303 7.39 -6.38 -3.84
C SER A 303 7.87 -7.50 -4.73
N ASP A 304 8.16 -8.67 -4.15
CA ASP A 304 8.62 -9.85 -4.90
C ASP A 304 7.61 -10.29 -5.96
N ALA A 305 6.33 -10.28 -5.61
CA ALA A 305 5.28 -10.65 -6.54
C ALA A 305 5.01 -9.53 -7.57
N ILE A 306 4.79 -8.29 -7.09
CA ILE A 306 4.43 -7.16 -7.96
C ILE A 306 5.53 -6.83 -8.96
N GLY A 307 6.80 -6.92 -8.57
CA GLY A 307 7.94 -6.64 -9.44
C GLY A 307 8.06 -7.58 -10.66
N ALA A 308 7.41 -8.76 -10.61
CA ALA A 308 7.37 -9.69 -11.73
C ALA A 308 6.26 -9.38 -12.76
N ILE A 309 5.32 -8.50 -12.43
CA ILE A 309 4.20 -8.15 -13.32
C ILE A 309 4.69 -7.23 -14.44
N PRO A 310 4.46 -7.58 -15.73
CA PRO A 310 4.88 -6.76 -16.84
C PRO A 310 4.28 -5.34 -16.76
N GLY A 311 5.08 -4.32 -17.00
CA GLY A 311 4.67 -2.91 -17.05
C GLY A 311 4.08 -2.32 -15.77
N ILE A 312 4.18 -3.00 -14.61
CA ILE A 312 3.51 -2.59 -13.37
C ILE A 312 4.00 -1.23 -12.85
N ALA A 313 5.29 -0.94 -12.96
CA ALA A 313 5.85 0.32 -12.48
C ALA A 313 5.25 1.51 -13.24
N ALA A 314 5.26 1.46 -14.57
CA ALA A 314 4.68 2.50 -15.42
C ALA A 314 3.17 2.66 -15.19
N TYR A 315 2.46 1.53 -14.99
CA TYR A 315 1.04 1.55 -14.66
C TYR A 315 0.76 2.24 -13.31
N PHE A 316 1.57 1.96 -12.29
CA PHE A 316 1.39 2.61 -10.99
C PHE A 316 1.77 4.08 -11.02
N ASP A 317 2.83 4.47 -11.77
CA ASP A 317 3.17 5.87 -11.96
C ASP A 317 1.98 6.65 -12.56
N GLU A 318 1.34 6.12 -13.61
CA GLU A 318 0.17 6.74 -14.22
C GLU A 318 -1.04 6.75 -13.26
N LYS A 319 -1.36 5.61 -12.63
CA LYS A 319 -2.52 5.45 -11.75
C LYS A 319 -2.50 6.39 -10.54
N TYR A 320 -1.33 6.60 -9.96
CA TYR A 320 -1.22 7.37 -8.71
C TYR A 320 -0.96 8.87 -8.94
N ASP A 321 -0.76 9.30 -10.19
CA ASP A 321 -0.69 10.72 -10.58
C ASP A 321 -2.09 11.36 -10.67
N GLU A 322 -3.14 10.55 -10.77
CA GLU A 322 -4.54 11.00 -10.75
C GLU A 322 -5.03 11.27 -9.30
#